data_f9146a0845aa97dbe7f3ab2df7199a6f
#
_entry.id   f9146a0845aa97dbe7f3ab2df7199a6f
#
_cell.length_a   1.000
_cell.length_b   1.000
_cell.length_c   1.000
_cell.angle_alpha   90.00
_cell.angle_beta   90.00
_cell.angle_gamma   90.00
#
_symmetry.space_group_name_H-M   'P 1'
#
loop_
_entity.id
_entity.type
_entity.pdbx_description
1 polymer ?
#
loop_
_entity_poly.entity_id
_entity_poly.type
_entity_poly.pdbx_seq_one_letter_code
_entity_poly.pdbx_strand_id
1 'polypeptide(L)'
;MVRPAQQLHEWREPAPLRPAATILLLRDAAPGIEVLMTRRSLKASFAPGAYVFPGGALDPADQSPAARAVSRSRPDQHDEILSYATAAVREAFEELGVLLANQANSEPVPAAAAAHLDRAHDGELISQLASRNWTLALDHVWWFSHWIADRDIPRRFDARFFIARMPDGQHPSADGNEQFEPTWVVPADALARHERGDFEMIFPTIRTLRQLSRFGSVAQAIDHCRHQAAVWTSSPRAGLMDGRIERFCEDEPPYGELELVVPDGRPLHSLDWQHEHPVQLLKNVWRLTAPNPGRMTGPGTNCYIIGGPGEYLVVDPGPEDFAHVARIHALVGKDLKAIFCTHAHQDHVPGAAILQSLTGAPTFGRPTGPDFAPEWKWTPDRTLHDGDRIT
;
A
#
# COMPACT_ATOMS: atom_id res chain seq x y z
N MET A 1 -16.25 12.04 -3.61
CA MET A 1 -16.56 11.36 -2.33
C MET A 1 -17.99 10.83 -2.36
N VAL A 2 -18.18 9.57 -2.01
CA VAL A 2 -19.50 8.95 -1.87
C VAL A 2 -20.23 9.60 -0.68
N ARG A 3 -21.50 9.93 -0.85
CA ARG A 3 -22.29 10.50 0.25
C ARG A 3 -22.53 9.40 1.32
N PRO A 4 -22.39 9.68 2.62
CA PRO A 4 -22.62 8.68 3.68
C PRO A 4 -23.96 7.95 3.57
N ALA A 5 -25.00 8.63 3.09
CA ALA A 5 -26.33 8.05 2.89
C ALA A 5 -26.38 6.93 1.82
N GLN A 6 -25.40 6.84 0.93
CA GLN A 6 -25.29 5.83 -0.13
C GLN A 6 -24.54 4.57 0.34
N GLN A 7 -23.79 4.61 1.44
CA GLN A 7 -23.05 3.48 1.98
C GLN A 7 -24.00 2.35 2.43
N LEU A 8 -23.59 1.11 2.21
CA LEU A 8 -24.30 -0.08 2.69
C LEU A 8 -24.19 -0.25 4.21
N HIS A 9 -23.10 0.24 4.77
CA HIS A 9 -22.77 0.08 6.18
C HIS A 9 -22.66 1.44 6.88
N GLU A 10 -22.99 1.49 8.16
CA GLU A 10 -22.74 2.68 8.97
C GLU A 10 -21.24 2.93 9.10
N TRP A 11 -20.86 4.21 9.04
CA TRP A 11 -19.47 4.63 9.22
C TRP A 11 -18.95 4.31 10.62
N ARG A 12 -17.74 3.78 10.69
CA ARG A 12 -16.97 3.65 11.92
C ARG A 12 -15.70 4.47 11.82
N GLU A 13 -15.43 5.32 12.80
CA GLU A 13 -14.18 6.07 12.83
C GLU A 13 -12.98 5.11 12.99
N PRO A 14 -12.02 5.10 12.06
CA PRO A 14 -10.81 4.30 12.21
C PRO A 14 -9.97 4.77 13.39
N ALA A 15 -9.20 3.87 14.00
CA ALA A 15 -8.26 4.25 15.05
C ALA A 15 -7.28 5.33 14.56
N PRO A 16 -6.83 6.26 15.44
CA PRO A 16 -5.89 7.31 15.05
C PRO A 16 -4.54 6.73 14.64
N LEU A 17 -3.89 7.42 13.69
CA LEU A 17 -2.54 7.09 13.25
C LEU A 17 -1.51 7.51 14.29
N ARG A 18 -0.49 6.68 14.50
CA ARG A 18 0.66 6.94 15.37
C ARG A 18 1.90 7.08 14.47
N PRO A 19 2.61 8.21 14.53
CA PRO A 19 3.86 8.36 13.81
C PRO A 19 4.88 7.30 14.25
N ALA A 20 5.56 6.68 13.28
CA ALA A 20 6.55 5.65 13.53
C ALA A 20 7.66 5.66 12.47
N ALA A 21 8.81 5.12 12.81
CA ALA A 21 9.93 4.96 11.91
C ALA A 21 10.47 3.52 11.97
N THR A 22 10.93 3.03 10.84
CA THR A 22 11.51 1.70 10.68
C THR A 22 12.79 1.82 9.88
N ILE A 23 13.82 1.07 10.24
CA ILE A 23 15.08 1.05 9.50
C ILE A 23 15.40 -0.35 8.97
N LEU A 24 15.76 -0.41 7.70
CA LEU A 24 16.27 -1.58 7.02
C LEU A 24 17.79 -1.47 6.95
N LEU A 25 18.48 -2.14 7.83
CA LEU A 25 19.94 -2.24 7.79
C LEU A 25 20.33 -3.26 6.73
N LEU A 26 21.12 -2.82 5.75
CA LEU A 26 21.48 -3.59 4.56
C LEU A 26 22.98 -3.87 4.53
N ARG A 27 23.35 -5.06 4.06
CA ARG A 27 24.73 -5.38 3.68
C ARG A 27 24.79 -6.08 2.33
N ASP A 28 25.91 -5.92 1.63
CA ASP A 28 26.16 -6.68 0.41
C ASP A 28 26.48 -8.14 0.75
N ALA A 29 25.89 -9.09 0.04
CA ALA A 29 26.12 -10.52 0.15
C ALA A 29 25.98 -11.17 -1.24
N ALA A 30 26.45 -12.40 -1.39
CA ALA A 30 26.21 -13.15 -2.62
C ALA A 30 24.97 -14.04 -2.40
N PRO A 31 23.94 -13.96 -3.26
CA PRO A 31 23.88 -13.26 -4.56
C PRO A 31 23.09 -11.92 -4.52
N GLY A 32 23.50 -10.91 -3.80
CA GLY A 32 22.83 -9.60 -3.82
C GLY A 32 22.93 -8.86 -2.50
N ILE A 33 21.80 -8.60 -1.84
CA ILE A 33 21.76 -7.92 -0.55
C ILE A 33 21.13 -8.81 0.53
N GLU A 34 21.57 -8.63 1.75
CA GLU A 34 20.86 -9.09 2.94
C GLU A 34 20.33 -7.91 3.72
N VAL A 35 19.18 -8.11 4.35
CA VAL A 35 18.56 -7.17 5.29
C VAL A 35 18.50 -7.81 6.68
N LEU A 36 18.76 -7.00 7.70
CA LEU A 36 18.63 -7.40 9.08
C LEU A 36 17.16 -7.37 9.51
N MET A 37 16.71 -8.48 10.04
CA MET A 37 15.39 -8.64 10.64
C MET A 37 15.48 -9.19 12.06
N THR A 38 14.45 -8.94 12.86
CA THR A 38 14.33 -9.45 14.22
C THR A 38 12.99 -10.13 14.41
N ARG A 39 12.91 -11.08 15.33
CA ARG A 39 11.67 -11.73 15.71
C ARG A 39 11.04 -10.99 16.88
N ARG A 40 9.79 -10.59 16.76
CA ARG A 40 9.05 -9.95 17.86
C ARG A 40 8.74 -10.96 18.98
N SER A 41 8.67 -10.44 20.20
CA SER A 41 8.23 -11.24 21.35
C SER A 41 6.89 -11.92 21.07
N LEU A 42 6.75 -13.18 21.47
CA LEU A 42 5.46 -13.90 21.40
C LEU A 42 4.39 -13.26 22.32
N LYS A 43 4.80 -12.37 23.25
CA LYS A 43 3.91 -11.62 24.13
C LYS A 43 3.58 -10.24 23.59
N ALA A 44 4.12 -9.85 22.43
CA ALA A 44 3.86 -8.55 21.83
C ALA A 44 2.36 -8.38 21.52
N SER A 45 1.83 -7.20 21.78
CA SER A 45 0.41 -6.86 21.51
C SER A 45 0.09 -6.68 20.01
N PHE A 46 1.13 -6.55 19.18
CA PHE A 46 1.02 -6.42 17.72
C PHE A 46 2.02 -7.37 17.05
N ALA A 47 1.55 -8.17 16.10
CA ALA A 47 2.34 -9.15 15.34
C ALA A 47 3.25 -10.03 16.21
N PRO A 48 2.74 -10.76 17.23
CA PRO A 48 3.55 -11.60 18.09
C PRO A 48 4.26 -12.70 17.29
N GLY A 49 5.56 -12.85 17.49
CA GLY A 49 6.39 -13.87 16.83
C GLY A 49 6.74 -13.57 15.37
N ALA A 50 6.22 -12.52 14.76
CA ALA A 50 6.55 -12.15 13.38
C ALA A 50 7.96 -11.56 13.28
N TYR A 51 8.61 -11.82 12.16
CA TYR A 51 9.83 -11.15 11.77
C TYR A 51 9.55 -9.77 11.19
N VAL A 52 10.25 -8.78 11.72
CA VAL A 52 10.09 -7.36 11.38
C VAL A 52 11.45 -6.69 11.22
N PHE A 53 11.47 -5.50 10.65
CA PHE A 53 12.63 -4.62 10.70
C PHE A 53 12.63 -3.85 12.03
N PRO A 54 13.79 -3.43 12.54
CA PRO A 54 13.89 -2.57 13.73
C PRO A 54 13.08 -1.29 13.54
N GLY A 55 12.40 -0.85 14.59
CA GLY A 55 11.63 0.38 14.53
C GLY A 55 10.53 0.49 15.57
N GLY A 56 10.10 1.73 15.82
CA GLY A 56 9.09 2.05 16.81
C GLY A 56 8.43 3.40 16.59
N ALA A 57 7.78 3.89 17.63
CA ALA A 57 7.07 5.16 17.60
C ALA A 57 8.04 6.34 17.59
N LEU A 58 7.61 7.43 16.96
CA LEU A 58 8.31 8.71 17.05
C LEU A 58 8.18 9.26 18.47
N ASP A 59 9.32 9.53 19.11
CA ASP A 59 9.39 10.14 20.43
C ASP A 59 9.51 11.67 20.33
N PRO A 60 8.97 12.46 21.28
CA PRO A 60 9.20 13.90 21.34
C PRO A 60 10.68 14.29 21.35
N ALA A 61 11.55 13.48 21.93
CA ALA A 61 13.00 13.70 21.94
C ALA A 61 13.60 13.68 20.52
N ASP A 62 13.08 12.84 19.61
CA ASP A 62 13.53 12.74 18.21
C ASP A 62 13.30 14.04 17.42
N GLN A 63 12.34 14.85 17.85
CA GLN A 63 11.95 16.12 17.24
C GLN A 63 12.60 17.33 17.91
N SER A 64 13.37 17.11 18.98
CA SER A 64 13.92 18.18 19.80
C SER A 64 15.04 18.99 19.09
N PRO A 65 15.24 20.26 19.46
CA PRO A 65 16.41 21.01 18.99
C PRO A 65 17.75 20.34 19.35
N ALA A 66 17.80 19.60 20.47
CA ALA A 66 18.99 18.84 20.88
C ALA A 66 19.29 17.69 19.90
N ALA A 67 18.26 16.94 19.45
CA ALA A 67 18.42 15.91 18.43
C ALA A 67 18.96 16.49 17.12
N ARG A 68 18.44 17.65 16.69
CA ARG A 68 18.96 18.34 15.50
C ARG A 68 20.41 18.77 15.64
N ALA A 69 20.79 19.28 16.81
CA ALA A 69 22.16 19.73 17.07
C ALA A 69 23.19 18.60 16.98
N VAL A 70 22.80 17.36 17.25
CA VAL A 70 23.66 16.16 17.13
C VAL A 70 23.38 15.37 15.85
N SER A 71 22.74 15.95 14.84
CA SER A 71 22.42 15.28 13.59
C SER A 71 23.20 15.85 12.41
N ARG A 72 23.85 14.99 11.63
CA ARG A 72 24.41 15.35 10.32
C ARG A 72 23.43 14.91 9.25
N SER A 73 22.99 15.86 8.42
CA SER A 73 21.98 15.64 7.39
C SER A 73 22.46 16.09 6.01
N ARG A 74 21.80 15.60 4.95
CA ARG A 74 21.97 16.11 3.60
C ARG A 74 21.13 17.38 3.42
N PRO A 75 21.52 18.27 2.47
CA PRO A 75 20.77 19.50 2.19
C PRO A 75 19.31 19.27 1.69
N ASP A 76 19.03 18.11 1.13
CA ASP A 76 17.71 17.70 0.62
C ASP A 76 16.79 17.07 1.68
N GLN A 77 17.30 16.85 2.89
CA GLN A 77 16.49 16.28 3.98
C GLN A 77 15.73 17.38 4.73
N HIS A 78 14.42 17.39 4.57
CA HIS A 78 13.54 18.30 5.31
C HIS A 78 13.46 17.93 6.80
N ASP A 79 13.19 18.92 7.62
CA ASP A 79 13.11 18.79 9.09
C ASP A 79 12.18 17.69 9.58
N GLU A 80 11.02 17.54 8.95
CA GLU A 80 10.07 16.47 9.31
C GLU A 80 10.71 15.09 9.13
N ILE A 81 11.39 14.85 8.00
CA ILE A 81 12.03 13.57 7.69
C ILE A 81 13.22 13.30 8.63
N LEU A 82 13.93 14.33 9.04
CA LEU A 82 15.02 14.18 10.01
C LEU A 82 14.55 13.62 11.36
N SER A 83 13.39 14.04 11.84
CA SER A 83 12.83 13.50 13.07
C SER A 83 12.54 12.00 12.98
N TYR A 84 11.97 11.54 11.85
CA TYR A 84 11.74 10.12 11.62
C TYR A 84 13.04 9.32 11.40
N ALA A 85 14.03 9.92 10.73
CA ALA A 85 15.34 9.30 10.57
C ALA A 85 16.07 9.16 11.91
N THR A 86 15.93 10.17 12.80
CA THR A 86 16.43 10.12 14.19
C THR A 86 15.78 8.96 14.95
N ALA A 87 14.45 8.86 14.92
CA ALA A 87 13.72 7.75 15.53
C ALA A 87 14.19 6.38 15.01
N ALA A 88 14.34 6.25 13.68
CA ALA A 88 14.79 5.00 13.06
C ALA A 88 16.19 4.57 13.53
N VAL A 89 17.12 5.52 13.69
CA VAL A 89 18.46 5.23 14.20
C VAL A 89 18.45 4.96 15.71
N ARG A 90 17.64 5.68 16.49
CA ARG A 90 17.48 5.44 17.94
C ARG A 90 16.94 4.02 18.17
N GLU A 91 15.88 3.63 17.49
CA GLU A 91 15.29 2.28 17.59
C GLU A 91 16.29 1.17 17.22
N ALA A 92 17.09 1.36 16.15
CA ALA A 92 18.13 0.41 15.79
C ALA A 92 19.19 0.25 16.90
N PHE A 93 19.50 1.35 17.59
CA PHE A 93 20.43 1.32 18.69
C PHE A 93 19.82 0.67 19.95
N GLU A 94 18.62 1.08 20.34
CA GLU A 94 17.92 0.55 21.53
C GLU A 94 17.64 -0.95 21.38
N GLU A 95 17.07 -1.36 20.25
CA GLU A 95 16.68 -2.76 20.01
C GLU A 95 17.86 -3.68 19.70
N LEU A 96 18.88 -3.21 18.95
CA LEU A 96 19.93 -4.05 18.38
C LEU A 96 21.36 -3.63 18.74
N GLY A 97 21.56 -2.49 19.40
CA GLY A 97 22.90 -1.95 19.70
C GLY A 97 23.64 -1.46 18.46
N VAL A 98 22.94 -1.26 17.33
CA VAL A 98 23.53 -0.77 16.09
C VAL A 98 23.41 0.74 16.02
N LEU A 99 24.54 1.45 16.05
CA LEU A 99 24.60 2.91 16.08
C LEU A 99 25.11 3.48 14.76
N LEU A 100 24.27 4.24 14.06
CA LEU A 100 24.65 5.02 12.89
C LEU A 100 25.05 6.44 13.34
N ALA A 101 26.29 6.59 13.74
CA ALA A 101 26.83 7.88 14.22
C ALA A 101 28.32 8.04 13.84
N ASN A 102 28.75 9.30 13.84
CA ASN A 102 30.14 9.70 13.58
C ASN A 102 30.72 10.40 14.81
N GLN A 103 32.02 10.24 14.97
CA GLN A 103 32.83 10.99 15.93
C GLN A 103 33.04 12.46 15.46
N ALA A 104 33.63 13.30 16.31
CA ALA A 104 33.94 14.71 16.00
C ALA A 104 34.83 14.86 14.74
N ASN A 105 35.66 13.89 14.43
CA ASN A 105 36.50 13.86 13.22
C ASN A 105 35.78 13.34 11.96
N SER A 106 34.47 13.14 12.03
CA SER A 106 33.60 12.57 10.98
C SER A 106 33.82 11.10 10.65
N GLU A 107 34.68 10.39 11.38
CA GLU A 107 34.83 8.95 11.24
C GLU A 107 33.66 8.23 11.95
N PRO A 108 33.23 7.06 11.44
CA PRO A 108 32.20 6.26 12.12
C PRO A 108 32.58 5.94 13.57
N VAL A 109 31.59 5.91 14.44
CA VAL A 109 31.79 5.50 15.83
C VAL A 109 32.16 4.01 15.85
N PRO A 110 33.34 3.62 16.42
CA PRO A 110 33.74 2.23 16.50
C PRO A 110 32.77 1.39 17.35
N ALA A 111 32.57 0.13 16.99
CA ALA A 111 31.69 -0.80 17.71
C ALA A 111 31.97 -0.87 19.22
N ALA A 112 33.25 -0.91 19.60
CA ALA A 112 33.66 -0.91 21.01
C ALA A 112 33.24 0.33 21.77
N ALA A 113 33.26 1.51 21.11
CA ALA A 113 32.82 2.77 21.73
C ALA A 113 31.28 2.85 21.82
N ALA A 114 30.58 2.39 20.77
CA ALA A 114 29.11 2.31 20.78
C ALA A 114 28.59 1.37 21.89
N ALA A 115 29.28 0.26 22.17
CA ALA A 115 28.92 -0.71 23.20
C ALA A 115 28.99 -0.13 24.65
N HIS A 116 29.61 1.02 24.87
CA HIS A 116 29.64 1.70 26.17
C HIS A 116 28.48 2.70 26.35
N LEU A 117 27.62 2.87 25.38
CA LEU A 117 26.43 3.69 25.53
C LEU A 117 25.31 2.90 26.20
N ASP A 118 24.51 3.58 27.00
CA ASP A 118 23.30 3.03 27.57
C ASP A 118 22.22 2.91 26.47
N ARG A 119 21.64 1.72 26.37
CA ARG A 119 20.58 1.38 25.40
C ARG A 119 19.17 1.57 25.96
N ALA A 120 19.04 2.05 27.21
CA ALA A 120 17.73 2.26 27.81
C ALA A 120 16.90 3.28 27.00
N HIS A 121 15.60 3.06 26.97
CA HIS A 121 14.64 3.79 26.14
C HIS A 121 14.36 5.24 26.62
N ASP A 122 15.01 5.76 27.63
CA ASP A 122 14.64 7.01 28.33
C ASP A 122 15.10 8.30 27.61
N GLY A 123 15.36 8.27 26.31
CA GLY A 123 15.78 9.46 25.54
C GLY A 123 17.24 9.87 25.77
N GLU A 124 18.02 9.03 26.44
CA GLU A 124 19.39 9.32 26.81
C GLU A 124 20.38 9.31 25.63
N LEU A 125 20.04 8.66 24.49
CA LEU A 125 20.96 8.57 23.35
C LEU A 125 21.43 9.96 22.88
N ILE A 126 20.53 10.92 22.72
CA ILE A 126 20.86 12.29 22.27
C ILE A 126 21.84 12.97 23.23
N SER A 127 21.59 12.87 24.53
CA SER A 127 22.45 13.40 25.57
C SER A 127 23.81 12.73 25.59
N GLN A 128 23.85 11.41 25.41
CA GLN A 128 25.08 10.65 25.35
C GLN A 128 25.95 11.01 24.14
N LEU A 129 25.33 11.25 22.97
CA LEU A 129 26.04 11.71 21.77
C LEU A 129 26.58 13.13 21.97
N ALA A 130 25.75 14.05 22.47
CA ALA A 130 26.15 15.44 22.73
C ALA A 130 27.34 15.53 23.64
N SER A 131 27.35 14.74 24.74
CA SER A 131 28.48 14.75 25.73
C SER A 131 29.80 14.27 25.15
N ARG A 132 29.78 13.53 24.04
CA ARG A 132 30.95 12.97 23.34
C ARG A 132 31.32 13.74 22.07
N ASN A 133 30.58 14.79 21.72
CA ASN A 133 30.65 15.49 20.43
C ASN A 133 30.49 14.50 19.24
N TRP A 134 29.62 13.53 19.39
CA TRP A 134 29.24 12.61 18.32
C TRP A 134 27.95 13.09 17.63
N THR A 135 27.79 12.73 16.37
CA THR A 135 26.62 13.12 15.57
C THR A 135 25.98 11.90 14.92
N LEU A 136 24.64 11.84 14.89
CA LEU A 136 23.90 10.87 14.11
C LEU A 136 24.23 11.04 12.63
N ALA A 137 24.52 9.96 11.93
CA ALA A 137 24.85 9.93 10.50
C ALA A 137 23.60 9.89 9.63
N LEU A 138 22.65 10.83 9.80
CA LEU A 138 21.37 10.84 9.09
C LEU A 138 21.54 11.10 7.59
N ASP A 139 22.65 11.65 7.16
CA ASP A 139 23.04 11.80 5.76
C ASP A 139 23.27 10.45 5.05
N HIS A 140 23.45 9.37 5.78
CA HIS A 140 23.53 7.99 5.29
C HIS A 140 22.21 7.18 5.46
N VAL A 141 21.15 7.84 5.96
CA VAL A 141 19.82 7.24 6.15
C VAL A 141 18.89 7.75 5.03
N TRP A 142 18.35 6.82 4.23
CA TRP A 142 17.60 7.15 3.03
C TRP A 142 16.15 6.71 3.16
N TRP A 143 15.20 7.63 2.91
CA TRP A 143 13.77 7.31 2.92
C TRP A 143 13.43 6.40 1.74
N PHE A 144 12.96 5.19 2.04
CA PHE A 144 12.69 4.14 1.06
C PHE A 144 11.21 4.00 0.71
N SER A 145 10.36 3.92 1.74
CA SER A 145 8.91 3.78 1.56
C SER A 145 8.13 4.35 2.73
N HIS A 146 6.83 4.54 2.51
CA HIS A 146 5.91 5.08 3.52
C HIS A 146 4.69 4.18 3.61
N TRP A 147 4.43 3.66 4.79
CA TRP A 147 3.32 2.76 5.08
C TRP A 147 2.32 3.39 6.03
N ILE A 148 1.07 3.52 5.59
CA ILE A 148 -0.05 3.96 6.42
C ILE A 148 -0.89 2.72 6.72
N ALA A 149 -0.96 2.31 7.98
CA ALA A 149 -1.70 1.12 8.38
C ALA A 149 -3.17 1.21 7.98
N ASP A 150 -3.72 0.08 7.49
CA ASP A 150 -5.10 -0.02 7.05
C ASP A 150 -6.10 0.39 8.16
N ARG A 151 -7.27 0.83 7.76
CA ARG A 151 -8.30 1.38 8.65
C ARG A 151 -9.01 0.33 9.52
N ASP A 152 -8.92 -0.96 9.16
CA ASP A 152 -9.47 -2.07 9.97
C ASP A 152 -8.65 -2.35 11.23
N ILE A 153 -7.36 -1.97 11.23
CA ILE A 153 -6.41 -2.31 12.29
C ILE A 153 -6.66 -1.44 13.53
N PRO A 154 -6.77 -2.03 14.72
CA PRO A 154 -7.08 -1.29 15.96
C PRO A 154 -5.91 -0.43 16.45
N ARG A 155 -4.67 -0.73 16.05
CA ARG A 155 -3.47 0.06 16.36
C ARG A 155 -2.75 0.40 15.07
N ARG A 156 -3.00 1.61 14.59
CA ARG A 156 -2.51 2.08 13.29
C ARG A 156 -1.26 2.90 13.41
N PHE A 157 -0.33 2.67 12.46
CA PHE A 157 0.91 3.44 12.35
C PHE A 157 0.97 4.17 11.01
N ASP A 158 1.54 5.38 11.06
CA ASP A 158 2.03 6.16 9.94
C ASP A 158 3.55 5.99 9.95
N ALA A 159 4.05 4.97 9.25
CA ALA A 159 5.42 4.48 9.39
C ALA A 159 6.28 4.81 8.17
N ARG A 160 7.35 5.58 8.39
CA ARG A 160 8.36 5.86 7.37
C ARG A 160 9.47 4.85 7.45
N PHE A 161 9.74 4.18 6.33
CA PHE A 161 10.76 3.13 6.23
C PHE A 161 12.01 3.69 5.59
N PHE A 162 13.13 3.55 6.28
CA PHE A 162 14.43 4.01 5.83
C PHE A 162 15.34 2.84 5.53
N ILE A 163 16.28 3.02 4.60
CA ILE A 163 17.40 2.11 4.39
C ILE A 163 18.71 2.77 4.80
N ALA A 164 19.62 1.98 5.33
CA ALA A 164 20.99 2.37 5.60
C ALA A 164 21.92 1.16 5.41
N ARG A 165 23.18 1.44 5.03
CA ARG A 165 24.23 0.40 5.09
C ARG A 165 24.52 0.07 6.54
N MET A 166 24.64 -1.21 6.84
CA MET A 166 25.12 -1.67 8.17
C MET A 166 26.52 -1.12 8.44
N PRO A 167 26.76 -0.47 9.59
CA PRO A 167 28.09 0.00 9.95
C PRO A 167 29.09 -1.14 10.10
N ASP A 168 30.30 -0.94 9.58
CA ASP A 168 31.35 -1.96 9.64
C ASP A 168 31.75 -2.28 11.09
N GLY A 169 32.02 -3.55 11.35
CA GLY A 169 32.47 -4.04 12.64
C GLY A 169 31.45 -4.05 13.77
N GLN A 170 30.24 -3.54 13.56
CA GLN A 170 29.14 -3.67 14.52
C GLN A 170 28.40 -5.00 14.33
N HIS A 171 27.96 -5.61 15.43
CA HIS A 171 27.23 -6.88 15.43
C HIS A 171 25.89 -6.68 16.15
N PRO A 172 24.76 -6.93 15.45
CA PRO A 172 23.43 -6.78 16.07
C PRO A 172 23.28 -7.73 17.27
N SER A 173 22.78 -7.20 18.36
CA SER A 173 22.47 -7.96 19.58
C SER A 173 21.11 -7.53 20.08
N ALA A 174 20.14 -8.43 20.08
CA ALA A 174 18.79 -8.14 20.55
C ALA A 174 18.78 -7.68 22.01
N ASP A 175 17.82 -6.83 22.36
CA ASP A 175 17.59 -6.36 23.73
C ASP A 175 17.08 -7.47 24.66
N GLY A 176 16.49 -8.53 24.09
CA GLY A 176 15.95 -9.68 24.81
C GLY A 176 14.60 -9.43 25.48
N ASN A 177 14.01 -8.23 25.27
CA ASN A 177 12.70 -7.84 25.81
C ASN A 177 11.63 -7.77 24.72
N GLU A 178 11.85 -6.92 23.73
CA GLU A 178 10.91 -6.69 22.63
C GLU A 178 11.32 -7.44 21.36
N GLN A 179 12.63 -7.53 21.11
CA GLN A 179 13.20 -8.15 19.93
C GLN A 179 14.07 -9.35 20.28
N PHE A 180 14.04 -10.34 19.42
CA PHE A 180 14.77 -11.60 19.55
C PHE A 180 15.37 -12.02 18.21
N GLU A 181 16.36 -12.88 18.23
CA GLU A 181 16.89 -13.59 17.07
C GLU A 181 17.25 -12.67 15.88
N PRO A 182 18.17 -11.70 16.03
CA PRO A 182 18.64 -10.91 14.92
C PRO A 182 19.13 -11.82 13.79
N THR A 183 18.53 -11.69 12.60
CA THR A 183 18.76 -12.61 11.49
C THR A 183 18.99 -11.83 10.20
N TRP A 184 20.09 -12.13 9.52
CA TRP A 184 20.35 -11.64 8.16
C TRP A 184 19.64 -12.53 7.15
N VAL A 185 18.85 -11.94 6.27
CA VAL A 185 18.12 -12.69 5.25
C VAL A 185 18.26 -12.03 3.88
N VAL A 186 18.41 -12.87 2.86
CA VAL A 186 18.20 -12.44 1.48
C VAL A 186 16.69 -12.22 1.29
N PRO A 187 16.25 -11.08 0.74
CA PRO A 187 14.81 -10.78 0.61
C PRO A 187 13.99 -11.90 -0.06
N ALA A 188 14.49 -12.49 -1.14
CA ALA A 188 13.81 -13.59 -1.83
C ALA A 188 13.68 -14.85 -0.98
N ASP A 189 14.71 -15.18 -0.19
CA ASP A 189 14.68 -16.35 0.69
C ASP A 189 13.69 -16.15 1.85
N ALA A 190 13.63 -14.95 2.42
CA ALA A 190 12.66 -14.62 3.46
C ALA A 190 11.22 -14.76 2.95
N LEU A 191 10.93 -14.29 1.72
CA LEU A 191 9.63 -14.45 1.07
C LEU A 191 9.29 -15.93 0.85
N ALA A 192 10.21 -16.73 0.32
CA ALA A 192 10.00 -18.15 0.12
C ALA A 192 9.79 -18.92 1.44
N ARG A 193 10.48 -18.52 2.51
CA ARG A 193 10.26 -19.07 3.86
C ARG A 193 8.90 -18.70 4.42
N HIS A 194 8.44 -17.46 4.19
CA HIS A 194 7.11 -17.02 4.58
C HIS A 194 6.01 -17.84 3.90
N GLU A 195 6.12 -18.08 2.59
CA GLU A 195 5.17 -18.90 1.83
C GLU A 195 5.10 -20.35 2.34
N ARG A 196 6.20 -20.90 2.88
CA ARG A 196 6.22 -22.22 3.55
C ARG A 196 5.70 -22.21 4.98
N GLY A 197 5.48 -21.02 5.59
CA GLY A 197 5.00 -20.87 6.95
C GLY A 197 6.07 -20.95 8.05
N ASP A 198 7.37 -20.92 7.70
CA ASP A 198 8.49 -21.00 8.65
C ASP A 198 9.15 -19.63 8.94
N PHE A 199 8.62 -18.54 8.38
CA PHE A 199 9.09 -17.18 8.59
C PHE A 199 7.92 -16.20 8.55
N GLU A 200 7.19 -16.11 9.65
CA GLU A 200 5.97 -15.29 9.70
C GLU A 200 6.29 -13.79 9.56
N MET A 201 5.58 -13.10 8.68
CA MET A 201 5.76 -11.68 8.43
C MET A 201 4.42 -10.99 8.23
N ILE A 202 4.37 -9.70 8.52
CA ILE A 202 3.20 -8.85 8.27
C ILE A 202 3.24 -8.25 6.87
N PHE A 203 2.08 -7.85 6.38
CA PHE A 203 1.89 -7.34 5.01
C PHE A 203 2.90 -6.26 4.58
N PRO A 204 3.17 -5.16 5.34
CA PRO A 204 4.17 -4.17 4.95
C PRO A 204 5.58 -4.75 4.80
N THR A 205 5.96 -5.68 5.69
CA THR A 205 7.27 -6.36 5.63
C THR A 205 7.42 -7.17 4.34
N ILE A 206 6.39 -7.97 3.99
CA ILE A 206 6.36 -8.78 2.77
C ILE A 206 6.51 -7.90 1.53
N ARG A 207 5.71 -6.83 1.44
CA ARG A 207 5.74 -5.91 0.30
C ARG A 207 7.08 -5.17 0.19
N THR A 208 7.65 -4.75 1.31
CA THR A 208 8.97 -4.11 1.36
C THR A 208 10.08 -5.06 0.90
N LEU A 209 10.07 -6.32 1.33
CA LEU A 209 11.04 -7.33 0.87
C LEU A 209 10.90 -7.60 -0.64
N ARG A 210 9.68 -7.64 -1.18
CA ARG A 210 9.45 -7.74 -2.63
C ARG A 210 10.09 -6.58 -3.41
N GLN A 211 10.06 -5.38 -2.86
CA GLN A 211 10.77 -4.24 -3.46
C GLN A 211 12.29 -4.37 -3.34
N LEU A 212 12.79 -4.73 -2.15
CA LEU A 212 14.22 -4.92 -1.92
C LEU A 212 14.82 -6.02 -2.80
N SER A 213 14.08 -7.08 -3.12
CA SER A 213 14.56 -8.17 -3.98
C SER A 213 14.93 -7.74 -5.41
N ARG A 214 14.59 -6.52 -5.81
CA ARG A 214 14.94 -5.95 -7.14
C ARG A 214 16.38 -5.44 -7.20
N PHE A 215 17.05 -5.26 -6.07
CA PHE A 215 18.38 -4.66 -6.02
C PHE A 215 19.46 -5.71 -5.83
N GLY A 216 20.49 -5.65 -6.66
CA GLY A 216 21.66 -6.53 -6.59
C GLY A 216 22.74 -6.06 -5.62
N SER A 217 22.67 -4.83 -5.08
CA SER A 217 23.61 -4.29 -4.10
C SER A 217 22.99 -3.19 -3.25
N VAL A 218 23.58 -2.93 -2.08
CA VAL A 218 23.20 -1.81 -1.21
C VAL A 218 23.35 -0.47 -1.92
N ALA A 219 24.38 -0.33 -2.76
CA ALA A 219 24.60 0.89 -3.54
C ALA A 219 23.43 1.16 -4.52
N GLN A 220 22.91 0.13 -5.19
CA GLN A 220 21.74 0.26 -6.06
C GLN A 220 20.48 0.65 -5.30
N ALA A 221 20.24 0.07 -4.12
CA ALA A 221 19.09 0.43 -3.28
C ALA A 221 19.17 1.90 -2.81
N ILE A 222 20.34 2.36 -2.39
CA ILE A 222 20.58 3.76 -2.01
C ILE A 222 20.43 4.70 -3.22
N ASP A 223 20.95 4.32 -4.37
CA ASP A 223 20.85 5.11 -5.59
C ASP A 223 19.40 5.26 -6.07
N HIS A 224 18.60 4.21 -5.93
CA HIS A 224 17.15 4.28 -6.14
C HIS A 224 16.50 5.34 -5.23
N CYS A 225 16.78 5.35 -3.92
CA CYS A 225 16.24 6.34 -3.00
C CYS A 225 16.69 7.76 -3.32
N ARG A 226 17.91 7.93 -3.84
CA ARG A 226 18.46 9.23 -4.23
C ARG A 226 17.76 9.84 -5.44
N HIS A 227 17.30 9.02 -6.39
CA HIS A 227 16.76 9.47 -7.67
C HIS A 227 15.25 9.26 -7.82
N GLN A 228 14.58 8.65 -6.83
CA GLN A 228 13.12 8.49 -6.90
C GLN A 228 12.41 9.86 -6.89
N ALA A 229 11.50 10.07 -7.84
CA ALA A 229 10.74 11.32 -7.97
C ALA A 229 9.76 11.53 -6.80
N ALA A 230 9.26 10.44 -6.24
CA ALA A 230 8.39 10.42 -5.07
C ALA A 230 8.60 9.11 -4.29
N VAL A 231 8.50 9.19 -2.98
CA VAL A 231 8.58 8.01 -2.13
C VAL A 231 7.31 7.17 -2.30
N TRP A 232 7.49 5.88 -2.51
CA TRP A 232 6.35 4.96 -2.55
C TRP A 232 5.59 4.99 -1.22
N THR A 233 4.36 5.46 -1.30
CA THR A 233 3.43 5.53 -0.17
C THR A 233 2.31 4.54 -0.40
N SER A 234 1.99 3.73 0.58
CA SER A 234 0.90 2.77 0.52
C SER A 234 0.02 2.81 1.77
N SER A 235 -1.28 2.81 1.52
CA SER A 235 -2.33 2.68 2.53
C SER A 235 -3.28 1.56 2.09
N PRO A 236 -2.95 0.30 2.33
CA PRO A 236 -3.70 -0.86 1.82
C PRO A 236 -5.15 -0.87 2.29
N ARG A 237 -5.97 -1.66 1.61
CA ARG A 237 -7.39 -1.89 1.95
C ARG A 237 -7.64 -3.36 2.15
N ALA A 238 -8.35 -3.67 3.24
CA ALA A 238 -8.80 -5.02 3.54
C ALA A 238 -10.16 -5.33 2.89
N GLY A 239 -10.29 -6.51 2.33
CA GLY A 239 -11.53 -7.07 1.80
C GLY A 239 -11.65 -8.55 2.14
N LEU A 240 -12.81 -9.14 1.89
CA LEU A 240 -13.02 -10.57 2.05
C LEU A 240 -12.88 -11.25 0.68
N MET A 241 -11.95 -12.21 0.58
CA MET A 241 -11.80 -13.10 -0.56
C MET A 241 -11.90 -14.54 -0.07
N ASP A 242 -12.85 -15.29 -0.59
CA ASP A 242 -13.15 -16.66 -0.13
C ASP A 242 -13.30 -16.79 1.39
N GLY A 243 -13.93 -15.78 2.01
CA GLY A 243 -14.15 -15.72 3.45
C GLY A 243 -12.92 -15.38 4.30
N ARG A 244 -11.78 -15.07 3.69
CA ARG A 244 -10.55 -14.64 4.35
C ARG A 244 -10.30 -13.16 4.12
N ILE A 245 -9.65 -12.52 5.11
CA ILE A 245 -9.23 -11.12 4.96
C ILE A 245 -7.97 -11.08 4.11
N GLU A 246 -8.08 -10.44 2.94
CA GLU A 246 -6.96 -10.15 2.07
C GLU A 246 -6.73 -8.63 2.02
N ARG A 247 -5.47 -8.21 1.76
CA ARG A 247 -5.10 -6.79 1.67
C ARG A 247 -4.52 -6.46 0.30
N PHE A 248 -4.94 -5.31 -0.21
CA PHE A 248 -4.59 -4.82 -1.55
C PHE A 248 -3.97 -3.43 -1.47
N CYS A 249 -2.91 -3.22 -2.26
CA CYS A 249 -2.30 -1.91 -2.48
C CYS A 249 -3.05 -1.15 -3.57
N GLU A 250 -2.71 0.12 -3.72
CA GLU A 250 -3.35 1.09 -4.61
C GLU A 250 -3.31 0.69 -6.09
N ASP A 251 -2.32 -0.08 -6.50
CA ASP A 251 -2.11 -0.58 -7.87
C ASP A 251 -2.82 -1.93 -8.15
N GLU A 252 -3.52 -2.49 -7.15
CA GLU A 252 -4.22 -3.76 -7.28
C GLU A 252 -5.73 -3.54 -7.55
N PRO A 253 -6.35 -4.27 -8.50
CA PRO A 253 -7.73 -4.01 -8.95
C PRO A 253 -8.79 -3.90 -7.85
N PRO A 254 -8.76 -4.71 -6.76
CA PRO A 254 -9.76 -4.62 -5.71
C PRO A 254 -9.76 -3.33 -4.90
N TYR A 255 -8.62 -2.61 -4.87
CA TYR A 255 -8.44 -1.44 -4.02
C TYR A 255 -9.52 -0.37 -4.22
N GLY A 256 -9.79 -0.02 -5.48
CA GLY A 256 -10.79 1.01 -5.82
C GLY A 256 -12.21 0.65 -5.36
N GLU A 257 -12.60 -0.63 -5.49
CA GLU A 257 -13.89 -1.12 -5.03
C GLU A 257 -13.98 -1.07 -3.49
N LEU A 258 -12.92 -1.49 -2.79
CA LEU A 258 -12.87 -1.44 -1.33
C LEU A 258 -12.93 -0.01 -0.79
N GLU A 259 -12.22 0.95 -1.42
CA GLU A 259 -12.28 2.36 -1.05
C GLU A 259 -13.68 2.96 -1.28
N LEU A 260 -14.40 2.48 -2.29
CA LEU A 260 -15.77 2.88 -2.58
C LEU A 260 -16.78 2.34 -1.56
N VAL A 261 -16.70 1.03 -1.27
CA VAL A 261 -17.75 0.30 -0.54
C VAL A 261 -17.56 0.36 0.96
N VAL A 262 -16.31 0.27 1.42
CA VAL A 262 -15.94 0.26 2.85
C VAL A 262 -14.82 1.28 3.13
N PRO A 263 -15.07 2.57 2.92
CA PRO A 263 -14.05 3.61 3.06
C PRO A 263 -13.53 3.76 4.50
N ASP A 264 -14.20 3.19 5.49
CA ASP A 264 -13.75 3.08 6.88
C ASP A 264 -12.82 1.86 7.13
N GLY A 265 -12.57 1.07 6.09
CA GLY A 265 -11.64 -0.06 6.08
C GLY A 265 -12.15 -1.34 6.72
N ARG A 266 -13.40 -1.40 7.22
CA ARG A 266 -13.91 -2.66 7.78
C ARG A 266 -13.97 -3.75 6.71
N PRO A 267 -13.47 -4.97 6.98
CA PRO A 267 -13.51 -6.07 6.01
C PRO A 267 -14.92 -6.68 5.92
N LEU A 268 -15.91 -5.88 5.47
CA LEU A 268 -17.31 -6.28 5.35
C LEU A 268 -17.72 -6.59 3.92
N HIS A 269 -16.91 -6.16 2.94
CA HIS A 269 -17.20 -6.37 1.53
C HIS A 269 -16.52 -7.64 1.03
N SER A 270 -17.32 -8.52 0.40
CA SER A 270 -16.83 -9.69 -0.30
C SER A 270 -16.43 -9.32 -1.73
N LEU A 271 -15.19 -9.62 -2.08
CA LEU A 271 -14.63 -9.44 -3.42
C LEU A 271 -15.10 -10.61 -4.32
N ASP A 272 -16.37 -10.57 -4.68
CA ASP A 272 -17.03 -11.59 -5.48
C ASP A 272 -17.18 -11.12 -6.93
N TRP A 273 -16.41 -11.69 -7.86
CA TRP A 273 -16.47 -11.42 -9.31
C TRP A 273 -17.22 -12.50 -10.07
N GLN A 274 -18.16 -13.18 -9.43
CA GLN A 274 -19.05 -14.11 -10.09
C GLN A 274 -19.88 -13.42 -11.20
N HIS A 275 -20.41 -14.21 -12.15
CA HIS A 275 -21.07 -13.71 -13.36
C HIS A 275 -22.60 -13.85 -13.32
N GLU A 276 -23.17 -14.42 -12.28
CA GLU A 276 -24.56 -14.87 -12.28
C GLU A 276 -25.56 -13.84 -11.77
N HIS A 277 -25.13 -12.98 -10.84
CA HIS A 277 -26.00 -11.95 -10.26
C HIS A 277 -25.21 -10.66 -9.91
N PRO A 278 -25.88 -9.50 -9.91
CA PRO A 278 -25.25 -8.23 -9.56
C PRO A 278 -24.82 -8.21 -8.08
N VAL A 279 -23.59 -7.77 -7.84
CA VAL A 279 -23.05 -7.49 -6.50
C VAL A 279 -23.35 -6.03 -6.13
N GLN A 280 -24.03 -5.82 -5.02
CA GLN A 280 -24.35 -4.47 -4.56
C GLN A 280 -23.11 -3.82 -3.93
N LEU A 281 -22.71 -2.66 -4.45
CA LEU A 281 -21.56 -1.87 -3.96
C LEU A 281 -22.01 -0.71 -3.05
N LEU A 282 -23.07 -0.03 -3.45
CA LEU A 282 -23.72 1.04 -2.72
C LEU A 282 -25.24 0.83 -2.77
N LYS A 283 -26.01 1.55 -1.98
CA LYS A 283 -27.48 1.45 -2.01
C LYS A 283 -28.08 1.63 -3.40
N ASN A 284 -27.40 2.37 -4.25
CA ASN A 284 -27.82 2.70 -5.62
C ASN A 284 -26.78 2.35 -6.69
N VAL A 285 -25.84 1.45 -6.40
CA VAL A 285 -24.82 0.98 -7.36
C VAL A 285 -24.62 -0.51 -7.22
N TRP A 286 -24.68 -1.21 -8.35
CA TRP A 286 -24.36 -2.63 -8.47
C TRP A 286 -23.29 -2.84 -9.53
N ARG A 287 -22.49 -3.86 -9.35
CA ARG A 287 -21.55 -4.39 -10.35
C ARG A 287 -22.01 -5.77 -10.80
N LEU A 288 -22.02 -6.00 -12.10
CA LEU A 288 -22.16 -7.33 -12.70
C LEU A 288 -20.95 -7.57 -13.61
N THR A 289 -20.17 -8.61 -13.34
CA THR A 289 -18.99 -8.94 -14.14
C THR A 289 -19.39 -9.84 -15.31
N ALA A 290 -18.98 -9.50 -16.52
CA ALA A 290 -19.25 -10.32 -17.71
C ALA A 290 -18.38 -11.60 -17.72
N PRO A 291 -18.84 -12.72 -18.30
CA PRO A 291 -18.11 -13.99 -18.35
C PRO A 291 -17.06 -14.02 -19.48
N ASN A 292 -16.21 -13.00 -19.56
CA ASN A 292 -15.14 -12.86 -20.55
C ASN A 292 -13.75 -12.71 -19.89
N PRO A 293 -13.35 -13.65 -19.00
CA PRO A 293 -12.08 -13.56 -18.32
C PRO A 293 -10.89 -13.61 -19.29
N GLY A 294 -9.88 -12.79 -19.05
CA GLY A 294 -8.73 -12.72 -19.94
C GLY A 294 -7.61 -11.82 -19.41
N ARG A 295 -6.50 -11.80 -20.15
CA ARG A 295 -5.34 -10.99 -19.77
C ARG A 295 -5.65 -9.49 -19.65
N MET A 296 -6.56 -8.97 -20.46
CA MET A 296 -6.95 -7.56 -20.47
C MET A 296 -8.19 -7.26 -19.64
N THR A 297 -9.00 -8.29 -19.36
CA THR A 297 -10.29 -8.16 -18.65
C THR A 297 -10.25 -8.72 -17.22
N GLY A 298 -9.14 -9.35 -16.82
CA GLY A 298 -9.05 -9.99 -15.52
C GLY A 298 -10.14 -11.06 -15.33
N PRO A 299 -10.99 -10.97 -14.28
CA PRO A 299 -12.10 -11.89 -14.07
C PRO A 299 -13.26 -11.69 -15.07
N GLY A 300 -13.26 -10.59 -15.82
CA GLY A 300 -14.26 -10.19 -16.78
C GLY A 300 -14.51 -8.68 -16.75
N THR A 301 -15.15 -8.16 -17.79
CA THR A 301 -15.51 -6.73 -17.88
C THR A 301 -16.58 -6.38 -16.84
N ASN A 302 -16.34 -5.35 -16.05
CA ASN A 302 -17.29 -4.87 -15.05
C ASN A 302 -18.35 -3.96 -15.69
N CYS A 303 -19.59 -4.38 -15.60
CA CYS A 303 -20.76 -3.54 -15.88
C CYS A 303 -21.26 -2.93 -14.56
N TYR A 304 -21.51 -1.62 -14.56
CA TYR A 304 -22.09 -0.93 -13.40
C TYR A 304 -23.53 -0.52 -13.69
N ILE A 305 -24.42 -0.80 -12.74
CA ILE A 305 -25.82 -0.42 -12.76
C ILE A 305 -26.03 0.61 -11.66
N ILE A 306 -26.47 1.80 -12.02
CA ILE A 306 -26.56 2.98 -11.14
C ILE A 306 -27.98 3.49 -11.11
N GLY A 307 -28.49 3.83 -9.94
CA GLY A 307 -29.82 4.42 -9.76
C GLY A 307 -30.76 3.56 -8.94
N GLY A 308 -32.03 3.51 -9.31
CA GLY A 308 -33.09 2.76 -8.63
C GLY A 308 -34.34 2.68 -9.48
N PRO A 309 -35.45 2.13 -8.94
CA PRO A 309 -36.71 2.04 -9.65
C PRO A 309 -37.14 3.37 -10.26
N GLY A 310 -37.43 3.37 -11.54
CA GLY A 310 -37.79 4.55 -12.33
C GLY A 310 -36.63 5.27 -13.03
N GLU A 311 -35.35 5.05 -12.65
CA GLU A 311 -34.21 5.85 -13.13
C GLU A 311 -32.87 5.11 -13.11
N TYR A 312 -32.80 3.94 -13.72
CA TYR A 312 -31.52 3.22 -13.85
C TYR A 312 -30.65 3.76 -15.00
N LEU A 313 -29.35 3.74 -14.75
CA LEU A 313 -28.29 3.95 -15.75
C LEU A 313 -27.40 2.71 -15.78
N VAL A 314 -26.92 2.31 -16.95
CA VAL A 314 -25.97 1.21 -17.12
C VAL A 314 -24.70 1.73 -17.74
N VAL A 315 -23.56 1.37 -17.16
CA VAL A 315 -22.22 1.72 -17.68
C VAL A 315 -21.53 0.44 -18.12
N ASP A 316 -21.02 0.42 -19.34
CA ASP A 316 -20.30 -0.69 -19.96
C ASP A 316 -21.06 -2.03 -19.86
N PRO A 317 -22.13 -2.23 -20.63
CA PRO A 317 -22.95 -3.45 -20.56
C PRO A 317 -22.24 -4.71 -21.05
N GLY A 318 -20.99 -4.62 -21.46
CA GLY A 318 -20.12 -5.78 -21.71
C GLY A 318 -20.07 -6.25 -23.15
N PRO A 319 -19.52 -7.45 -23.37
CA PRO A 319 -19.40 -8.08 -24.70
C PRO A 319 -20.75 -8.51 -25.27
N GLU A 320 -20.73 -9.08 -26.47
CA GLU A 320 -21.89 -9.70 -27.10
C GLU A 320 -22.24 -11.03 -26.38
N ASP A 321 -22.83 -10.91 -25.20
CA ASP A 321 -23.32 -12.02 -24.40
C ASP A 321 -24.77 -11.80 -23.98
N PHE A 322 -25.68 -12.53 -24.63
CA PHE A 322 -27.12 -12.41 -24.39
C PHE A 322 -27.52 -12.79 -22.96
N ALA A 323 -26.83 -13.76 -22.33
CA ALA A 323 -27.15 -14.19 -20.99
C ALA A 323 -26.73 -13.11 -19.96
N HIS A 324 -25.57 -12.50 -20.17
CA HIS A 324 -25.09 -11.37 -19.35
C HIS A 324 -26.03 -10.17 -19.47
N VAL A 325 -26.36 -9.76 -20.70
CA VAL A 325 -27.26 -8.63 -20.92
C VAL A 325 -28.68 -8.92 -20.39
N ALA A 326 -29.17 -10.17 -20.48
CA ALA A 326 -30.45 -10.53 -19.89
C ALA A 326 -30.47 -10.37 -18.36
N ARG A 327 -29.36 -10.64 -17.67
CA ARG A 327 -29.23 -10.38 -16.22
C ARG A 327 -29.29 -8.90 -15.91
N ILE A 328 -28.62 -8.04 -16.70
CA ILE A 328 -28.71 -6.59 -16.57
C ILE A 328 -30.17 -6.14 -16.76
N HIS A 329 -30.81 -6.60 -17.86
CA HIS A 329 -32.20 -6.27 -18.18
C HIS A 329 -33.18 -6.73 -17.09
N ALA A 330 -32.96 -7.90 -16.48
CA ALA A 330 -33.79 -8.38 -15.39
C ALA A 330 -33.80 -7.43 -14.17
N LEU A 331 -32.70 -6.70 -13.93
CA LEU A 331 -32.64 -5.71 -12.85
C LEU A 331 -33.26 -4.37 -13.26
N VAL A 332 -32.95 -3.85 -14.45
CA VAL A 332 -33.30 -2.48 -14.84
C VAL A 332 -34.66 -2.38 -15.55
N GLY A 333 -35.06 -3.40 -16.27
CA GLY A 333 -36.32 -3.47 -17.03
C GLY A 333 -36.59 -2.21 -17.87
N LYS A 334 -37.83 -1.72 -17.79
CA LYS A 334 -38.28 -0.49 -18.49
C LYS A 334 -37.81 0.81 -17.80
N ASP A 335 -37.19 0.70 -16.65
CA ASP A 335 -36.74 1.86 -15.85
C ASP A 335 -35.34 2.33 -16.28
N LEU A 336 -34.74 1.69 -17.29
CA LEU A 336 -33.44 2.11 -17.84
C LEU A 336 -33.62 3.43 -18.63
N LYS A 337 -32.84 4.45 -18.25
CA LYS A 337 -32.87 5.79 -18.86
C LYS A 337 -31.71 6.04 -19.82
N ALA A 338 -30.54 5.42 -19.58
CA ALA A 338 -29.38 5.61 -20.42
C ALA A 338 -28.40 4.43 -20.31
N ILE A 339 -27.68 4.19 -21.39
CA ILE A 339 -26.58 3.23 -21.50
C ILE A 339 -25.32 4.02 -21.84
N PHE A 340 -24.30 3.95 -20.97
CA PHE A 340 -23.01 4.62 -21.16
C PHE A 340 -21.94 3.60 -21.54
N CYS A 341 -21.11 3.94 -22.55
CA CYS A 341 -19.90 3.20 -22.83
C CYS A 341 -18.68 4.11 -22.60
N THR A 342 -17.78 3.67 -21.73
CA THR A 342 -16.57 4.44 -21.39
C THR A 342 -15.66 4.58 -22.59
N HIS A 343 -15.59 3.53 -23.42
CA HIS A 343 -14.85 3.49 -24.67
C HIS A 343 -15.39 2.39 -25.61
N ALA A 344 -14.92 2.37 -26.84
CA ALA A 344 -15.53 1.59 -27.92
C ALA A 344 -14.88 0.21 -28.16
N HIS A 345 -14.29 -0.44 -27.13
CA HIS A 345 -13.77 -1.79 -27.26
C HIS A 345 -14.88 -2.86 -27.24
N GLN A 346 -14.56 -4.02 -27.81
CA GLN A 346 -15.50 -5.14 -27.99
C GLN A 346 -15.96 -5.83 -26.70
N ASP A 347 -15.31 -5.60 -25.62
CA ASP A 347 -15.67 -6.07 -24.29
C ASP A 347 -16.55 -5.08 -23.49
N HIS A 348 -16.85 -3.90 -24.06
CA HIS A 348 -17.70 -2.86 -23.44
C HIS A 348 -18.97 -2.53 -24.22
N VAL A 349 -18.86 -2.46 -25.55
CA VAL A 349 -19.89 -1.86 -26.42
C VAL A 349 -20.95 -2.84 -26.96
N PRO A 350 -20.65 -4.08 -27.35
CA PRO A 350 -21.64 -4.91 -28.05
C PRO A 350 -22.90 -5.18 -27.23
N GLY A 351 -22.74 -5.33 -25.89
CA GLY A 351 -23.87 -5.45 -24.99
C GLY A 351 -24.80 -4.24 -24.98
N ALA A 352 -24.31 -3.04 -25.35
CA ALA A 352 -25.14 -1.83 -25.43
C ALA A 352 -26.19 -1.92 -26.52
N ALA A 353 -25.85 -2.46 -27.70
CA ALA A 353 -26.80 -2.64 -28.79
C ALA A 353 -27.92 -3.62 -28.43
N ILE A 354 -27.56 -4.73 -27.75
CA ILE A 354 -28.53 -5.73 -27.28
C ILE A 354 -29.44 -5.10 -26.22
N LEU A 355 -28.87 -4.42 -25.20
CA LEU A 355 -29.62 -3.80 -24.13
C LEU A 355 -30.55 -2.68 -24.65
N GLN A 356 -30.08 -1.88 -25.61
CA GLN A 356 -30.88 -0.86 -26.28
C GLN A 356 -32.06 -1.50 -27.01
N SER A 357 -31.86 -2.60 -27.73
CA SER A 357 -32.95 -3.29 -28.45
C SER A 357 -34.05 -3.80 -27.51
N LEU A 358 -33.68 -4.17 -26.27
CA LEU A 358 -34.61 -4.68 -25.27
C LEU A 358 -35.36 -3.57 -24.51
N THR A 359 -34.74 -2.39 -24.35
CA THR A 359 -35.25 -1.35 -23.44
C THR A 359 -35.69 -0.05 -24.16
N GLY A 360 -35.13 0.20 -25.34
CA GLY A 360 -35.27 1.48 -26.03
C GLY A 360 -34.47 2.62 -25.44
N ALA A 361 -33.62 2.38 -24.44
CA ALA A 361 -32.84 3.40 -23.80
C ALA A 361 -31.71 3.92 -24.71
N PRO A 362 -31.45 5.26 -24.76
CA PRO A 362 -30.43 5.82 -25.59
C PRO A 362 -29.01 5.46 -25.11
N THR A 363 -28.09 5.37 -26.07
CA THR A 363 -26.68 5.10 -25.85
C THR A 363 -25.86 6.39 -25.84
N PHE A 364 -24.89 6.47 -24.92
CA PHE A 364 -23.99 7.62 -24.71
C PHE A 364 -22.53 7.14 -24.68
N GLY A 365 -21.63 7.95 -25.23
CA GLY A 365 -20.20 7.66 -25.20
C GLY A 365 -19.44 8.41 -26.28
N ARG A 366 -18.25 7.93 -26.61
CA ARG A 366 -17.46 8.41 -27.74
C ARG A 366 -17.51 7.38 -28.87
N PRO A 367 -17.70 7.82 -30.12
CA PRO A 367 -17.66 6.91 -31.26
C PRO A 367 -16.28 6.29 -31.41
N THR A 368 -16.23 5.15 -32.06
CA THR A 368 -14.97 4.48 -32.44
C THR A 368 -14.16 5.42 -33.35
N GLY A 369 -12.85 5.51 -33.10
CA GLY A 369 -11.96 6.32 -33.92
C GLY A 369 -11.85 5.84 -35.38
N PRO A 370 -11.29 6.66 -36.27
CA PRO A 370 -11.22 6.36 -37.71
C PRO A 370 -10.35 5.14 -38.05
N ASP A 371 -9.38 4.82 -37.19
CA ASP A 371 -8.38 3.78 -37.43
C ASP A 371 -8.87 2.35 -37.05
N PHE A 372 -10.09 2.21 -36.54
CA PHE A 372 -10.68 0.93 -36.21
C PHE A 372 -11.26 0.24 -37.46
N ALA A 373 -11.16 -1.10 -37.49
CA ALA A 373 -11.75 -1.90 -38.53
C ALA A 373 -13.28 -1.66 -38.67
N PRO A 374 -13.84 -1.68 -39.87
CA PRO A 374 -15.28 -1.36 -40.09
C PRO A 374 -16.24 -2.16 -39.24
N GLU A 375 -15.95 -3.44 -38.99
CA GLU A 375 -16.74 -4.36 -38.16
C GLU A 375 -16.73 -4.01 -36.67
N TRP A 376 -15.81 -3.15 -36.25
CA TRP A 376 -15.67 -2.70 -34.87
C TRP A 376 -16.16 -1.26 -34.65
N LYS A 377 -16.77 -0.67 -35.69
CA LYS A 377 -17.31 0.69 -35.60
C LYS A 377 -18.58 0.69 -34.76
N TRP A 378 -18.57 1.57 -33.78
CA TRP A 378 -19.72 1.90 -32.96
C TRP A 378 -19.92 3.40 -32.89
N THR A 379 -21.19 3.82 -32.97
CA THR A 379 -21.59 5.22 -32.82
C THR A 379 -22.74 5.28 -31.81
N PRO A 380 -22.58 6.01 -30.69
CA PRO A 380 -23.68 6.22 -29.75
C PRO A 380 -24.75 7.14 -30.30
N ASP A 381 -25.96 7.10 -29.74
CA ASP A 381 -27.02 8.07 -30.06
C ASP A 381 -26.61 9.50 -29.69
N ARG A 382 -25.84 9.63 -28.60
CA ARG A 382 -25.23 10.90 -28.16
C ARG A 382 -23.75 10.77 -27.86
N THR A 383 -22.97 11.52 -28.64
CA THR A 383 -21.52 11.65 -28.35
C THR A 383 -21.31 12.54 -27.12
N LEU A 384 -20.45 12.11 -26.21
CA LEU A 384 -20.07 12.85 -25.01
C LEU A 384 -18.71 13.50 -25.16
N HIS A 385 -18.56 14.68 -24.57
CA HIS A 385 -17.32 15.43 -24.42
C HIS A 385 -17.04 15.70 -22.94
N ASP A 386 -15.81 16.10 -22.63
CA ASP A 386 -15.44 16.45 -21.27
C ASP A 386 -16.29 17.62 -20.76
N GLY A 387 -16.83 17.48 -19.54
CA GLY A 387 -17.70 18.45 -18.92
C GLY A 387 -19.19 18.35 -19.28
N ASP A 388 -19.60 17.46 -20.21
CA ASP A 388 -21.00 17.24 -20.51
C ASP A 388 -21.79 16.78 -19.29
N ARG A 389 -23.02 17.32 -19.19
CA ARG A 389 -23.99 16.94 -18.16
C ARG A 389 -25.21 16.31 -18.81
N ILE A 390 -25.71 15.24 -18.21
CA ILE A 390 -26.95 14.59 -18.61
C ILE A 390 -27.97 14.81 -17.50
N THR A 391 -29.06 15.42 -17.84
CA THR A 391 -30.20 15.75 -16.93
C THR A 391 -31.41 14.93 -17.31
#